data_ee84ce31de085d167befea498010d13b
#
_entry.id   ee84ce31de085d167befea498010d13b
#
_cell.length_a   1.000
_cell.length_b   1.000
_cell.length_c   1.000
_cell.angle_alpha   90.00
_cell.angle_beta   90.00
_cell.angle_gamma   90.00
#
_symmetry.space_group_name_H-M   'P 1'
#
loop_
_entity.id
_entity.type
_entity.pdbx_description
1 polymer ?
#
loop_
_entity_poly.entity_id
_entity_poly.type
_entity_poly.pdbx_seq_one_letter_code
_entity_poly.pdbx_strand_id
1 'polypeptide(L)'
;MKFYVLTIVGFMVGTISYFHNTLEYKNVSAPHSCYGECYQEYIKTHGTLAEQMAKQAEAAAADEFSSIRGLWAGCAACHGQEGQGMGIFPSLAGQSKEYIVDRLYAYQRKEEVGNMSSTMWAQAGLLSDSDIDTIGEFVKAGLPQ
;
A
#
# COMPACT_ATOMS: atom_id res chain seq x y z
N MET A 1 33.26 56.07 -6.18
CA MET A 1 32.03 55.30 -6.00
C MET A 1 31.48 54.65 -7.30
N LYS A 2 31.56 55.28 -8.47
CA LYS A 2 31.01 54.69 -9.74
C LYS A 2 31.73 53.44 -10.23
N PHE A 3 33.05 53.29 -10.03
CA PHE A 3 33.83 52.14 -10.42
C PHE A 3 33.50 50.88 -9.60
N TYR A 4 33.19 51.00 -8.34
CA TYR A 4 32.83 49.88 -7.46
C TYR A 4 31.48 49.28 -7.80
N VAL A 5 30.52 50.10 -8.23
CA VAL A 5 29.15 49.62 -8.61
C VAL A 5 29.23 48.80 -9.88
N LEU A 6 30.02 49.21 -10.88
CA LEU A 6 30.18 48.50 -12.15
C LEU A 6 30.85 47.12 -11.97
N THR A 7 31.81 46.99 -11.06
CA THR A 7 32.47 45.71 -10.77
C THR A 7 31.57 44.75 -10.04
N ILE A 8 30.74 45.23 -9.10
CA ILE A 8 29.75 44.38 -8.38
C ILE A 8 28.66 43.89 -9.32
N VAL A 9 28.14 44.76 -10.19
CA VAL A 9 27.09 44.38 -11.16
C VAL A 9 27.66 43.37 -12.18
N GLY A 10 28.91 43.57 -12.67
CA GLY A 10 29.53 42.60 -13.57
C GLY A 10 29.76 41.26 -12.94
N PHE A 11 30.13 41.22 -11.64
CA PHE A 11 30.32 39.97 -10.92
C PHE A 11 28.98 39.24 -10.67
N MET A 12 27.94 39.99 -10.31
CA MET A 12 26.60 39.41 -10.14
C MET A 12 26.03 38.84 -11.46
N VAL A 13 26.15 39.56 -12.57
CA VAL A 13 25.71 39.05 -13.88
C VAL A 13 26.50 37.83 -14.32
N GLY A 14 27.83 37.82 -14.08
CA GLY A 14 28.69 36.68 -14.36
C GLY A 14 28.34 35.44 -13.55
N THR A 15 28.04 35.62 -12.27
CA THR A 15 27.61 34.49 -11.40
C THR A 15 26.24 33.96 -11.75
N ILE A 16 25.29 34.83 -12.08
CA ILE A 16 23.95 34.41 -12.53
C ILE A 16 24.05 33.64 -13.85
N SER A 17 24.84 34.11 -14.81
CA SER A 17 25.05 33.40 -16.08
C SER A 17 25.78 32.06 -15.88
N TYR A 18 26.77 32.02 -14.98
CA TYR A 18 27.46 30.79 -14.64
C TYR A 18 26.52 29.76 -13.98
N PHE A 19 25.71 30.21 -13.00
CA PHE A 19 24.69 29.35 -12.38
C PHE A 19 23.60 28.91 -13.36
N HIS A 20 23.17 29.78 -14.26
CA HIS A 20 22.18 29.41 -15.27
C HIS A 20 22.70 28.38 -16.27
N ASN A 21 23.98 28.47 -16.63
CA ASN A 21 24.62 27.53 -17.56
C ASN A 21 25.07 26.21 -16.88
N THR A 22 25.32 26.24 -15.58
CA THR A 22 25.65 25.02 -14.79
C THR A 22 24.39 24.29 -14.30
N LEU A 23 23.24 24.98 -14.26
CA LEU A 23 21.91 24.41 -14.05
C LEU A 23 21.26 23.96 -15.36
N GLU A 24 22.01 23.75 -16.42
CA GLU A 24 21.52 22.94 -17.52
C GLU A 24 21.24 21.57 -16.91
N TYR A 25 19.97 21.37 -16.63
CA TYR A 25 19.42 20.13 -16.10
C TYR A 25 19.81 19.03 -17.08
N LYS A 26 20.93 18.41 -16.79
CA LYS A 26 21.39 17.24 -17.52
C LYS A 26 20.26 16.24 -17.30
N ASN A 27 19.46 16.00 -18.35
CA ASN A 27 18.47 14.95 -18.36
C ASN A 27 19.21 13.66 -17.99
N VAL A 28 19.29 13.40 -16.69
CA VAL A 28 19.73 12.12 -16.21
C VAL A 28 18.62 11.19 -16.63
N SER A 29 18.84 10.46 -17.69
CA SER A 29 17.99 9.36 -18.12
C SER A 29 18.07 8.29 -17.05
N ALA A 30 17.43 8.55 -15.91
CA ALA A 30 17.09 7.49 -15.01
C ALA A 30 16.05 6.64 -15.75
N PRO A 31 16.22 5.34 -15.87
CA PRO A 31 15.33 4.46 -16.65
C PRO A 31 13.88 4.46 -16.16
N HIS A 32 13.56 5.23 -15.12
CA HIS A 32 12.24 5.34 -14.49
C HIS A 32 11.72 6.77 -14.31
N SER A 33 12.39 7.79 -14.87
CA SER A 33 11.93 9.17 -14.80
C SER A 33 11.46 9.64 -16.17
N CYS A 34 10.16 9.71 -16.35
CA CYS A 34 9.51 10.22 -17.53
C CYS A 34 9.13 11.70 -17.31
N TYR A 35 9.78 12.63 -18.04
CA TYR A 35 9.54 14.08 -17.97
C TYR A 35 9.28 14.65 -19.37
N GLY A 36 8.65 15.83 -19.43
CA GLY A 36 8.39 16.53 -20.70
C GLY A 36 7.43 15.76 -21.60
N GLU A 37 7.80 15.56 -22.87
CA GLU A 37 6.95 14.90 -23.87
C GLU A 37 6.58 13.47 -23.49
N CYS A 38 7.50 12.72 -22.91
CA CYS A 38 7.24 11.37 -22.39
C CYS A 38 6.15 11.38 -21.32
N TYR A 39 6.16 12.35 -20.41
CA TYR A 39 5.11 12.48 -19.40
C TYR A 39 3.76 12.86 -20.01
N GLN A 40 3.76 13.75 -20.99
CA GLN A 40 2.53 14.13 -21.72
C GLN A 40 1.91 12.93 -22.45
N GLU A 41 2.73 12.09 -23.06
CA GLU A 41 2.26 10.87 -23.73
C GLU A 41 1.73 9.86 -22.70
N TYR A 42 2.42 9.71 -21.56
CA TYR A 42 1.96 8.85 -20.48
C TYR A 42 0.59 9.27 -19.95
N ILE A 43 0.38 10.57 -19.66
CA ILE A 43 -0.92 11.04 -19.14
C ILE A 43 -2.05 10.97 -20.17
N LYS A 44 -1.78 11.04 -21.47
CA LYS A 44 -2.80 10.81 -22.50
C LYS A 44 -3.33 9.39 -22.50
N THR A 45 -2.45 8.41 -22.24
CA THR A 45 -2.80 6.99 -22.28
C THR A 45 -3.33 6.47 -20.95
N HIS A 46 -2.77 6.95 -19.83
CA HIS A 46 -3.07 6.42 -18.49
C HIS A 46 -3.89 7.39 -17.61
N GLY A 47 -4.07 8.63 -18.06
CA GLY A 47 -4.63 9.72 -17.27
C GLY A 47 -3.63 10.31 -16.30
N THR A 48 -3.99 11.42 -15.68
CA THR A 48 -3.20 12.07 -14.64
C THR A 48 -3.17 11.21 -13.37
N LEU A 49 -2.20 11.45 -12.49
CA LEU A 49 -2.13 10.76 -11.20
C LEU A 49 -3.43 10.92 -10.40
N ALA A 50 -4.04 12.10 -10.43
CA ALA A 50 -5.32 12.35 -9.75
C ALA A 50 -6.45 11.49 -10.32
N GLU A 51 -6.55 11.33 -11.65
CA GLU A 51 -7.54 10.46 -12.29
C GLU A 51 -7.29 8.99 -12.00
N GLN A 52 -6.02 8.55 -11.98
CA GLN A 52 -5.68 7.18 -11.61
C GLN A 52 -6.03 6.89 -10.14
N MET A 53 -5.73 7.81 -9.23
CA MET A 53 -6.12 7.69 -7.81
C MET A 53 -7.64 7.70 -7.63
N ALA A 54 -8.37 8.54 -8.38
CA ALA A 54 -9.84 8.56 -8.34
C ALA A 54 -10.43 7.23 -8.81
N LYS A 55 -9.93 6.67 -9.92
CA LYS A 55 -10.36 5.33 -10.40
C LYS A 55 -10.04 4.22 -9.41
N GLN A 56 -8.86 4.28 -8.77
CA GLN A 56 -8.50 3.31 -7.74
C GLN A 56 -9.40 3.43 -6.50
N ALA A 57 -9.72 4.66 -6.08
CA ALA A 57 -10.63 4.90 -4.96
C ALA A 57 -12.06 4.42 -5.28
N GLU A 58 -12.55 4.64 -6.50
CA GLU A 58 -13.85 4.15 -6.96
C GLU A 58 -13.88 2.61 -7.01
N ALA A 59 -12.83 1.99 -7.57
CA ALA A 59 -12.71 0.53 -7.59
C ALA A 59 -12.64 -0.05 -6.17
N ALA A 60 -11.90 0.60 -5.26
CA ALA A 60 -11.82 0.18 -3.87
C ALA A 60 -13.16 0.34 -3.13
N ALA A 61 -13.93 1.39 -3.44
CA ALA A 61 -15.28 1.59 -2.87
C ALA A 61 -16.31 0.59 -3.39
N ALA A 62 -16.12 0.11 -4.63
CA ALA A 62 -16.97 -0.94 -5.22
C ALA A 62 -16.59 -2.36 -4.77
N ASP A 63 -15.44 -2.53 -4.12
CA ASP A 63 -15.00 -3.83 -3.59
C ASP A 63 -15.78 -4.15 -2.31
N GLU A 64 -16.57 -5.23 -2.34
CA GLU A 64 -17.35 -5.72 -1.21
C GLU A 64 -16.49 -5.92 0.05
N PHE A 65 -15.23 -6.25 -0.13
CA PHE A 65 -14.28 -6.51 0.95
C PHE A 65 -13.33 -5.36 1.24
N SER A 66 -13.60 -4.14 0.74
CA SER A 66 -12.70 -2.99 0.93
C SER A 66 -12.44 -2.67 2.40
N SER A 67 -13.45 -2.78 3.26
CA SER A 67 -13.36 -2.51 4.70
C SER A 67 -12.53 -3.56 5.45
N ILE A 68 -12.54 -4.82 4.99
CA ILE A 68 -11.84 -5.91 5.68
C ILE A 68 -10.34 -5.97 5.32
N ARG A 69 -9.91 -5.38 4.20
CA ARG A 69 -8.51 -5.47 3.76
C ARG A 69 -7.52 -4.91 4.77
N GLY A 70 -7.87 -3.84 5.49
CA GLY A 70 -7.05 -3.30 6.57
C GLY A 70 -6.91 -4.27 7.74
N LEU A 71 -8.00 -4.91 8.13
CA LEU A 71 -8.02 -5.91 9.19
C LEU A 71 -7.30 -7.20 8.76
N TRP A 72 -7.51 -7.63 7.52
CA TRP A 72 -6.85 -8.79 6.93
C TRP A 72 -5.33 -8.69 6.91
N ALA A 73 -4.76 -7.49 6.77
CA ALA A 73 -3.31 -7.29 6.76
C ALA A 73 -2.63 -7.86 8.01
N GLY A 74 -3.30 -7.81 9.18
CA GLY A 74 -2.81 -8.42 10.41
C GLY A 74 -2.78 -9.95 10.33
N CYS A 75 -3.79 -10.56 9.73
CA CYS A 75 -3.86 -12.02 9.54
C CYS A 75 -2.85 -12.48 8.49
N ALA A 76 -2.75 -11.74 7.38
CA ALA A 76 -1.87 -12.01 6.26
C ALA A 76 -0.39 -12.05 6.64
N ALA A 77 0.02 -11.31 7.68
CA ALA A 77 1.41 -11.31 8.17
C ALA A 77 1.91 -12.70 8.55
N CYS A 78 1.01 -13.56 9.03
CA CYS A 78 1.33 -14.94 9.40
C CYS A 78 0.74 -15.97 8.42
N HIS A 79 -0.49 -15.75 7.96
CA HIS A 79 -1.21 -16.71 7.12
C HIS A 79 -1.01 -16.52 5.61
N GLY A 80 -0.24 -15.50 5.19
CA GLY A 80 -0.01 -15.13 3.80
C GLY A 80 -1.10 -14.23 3.23
N GLN A 81 -0.75 -13.44 2.21
CA GLN A 81 -1.66 -12.46 1.59
C GLN A 81 -2.92 -13.10 1.02
N GLU A 82 -2.80 -14.29 0.47
CA GLU A 82 -3.88 -15.09 -0.09
C GLU A 82 -4.38 -16.16 0.90
N GLY A 83 -3.98 -16.08 2.17
CA GLY A 83 -4.36 -17.06 3.17
C GLY A 83 -3.79 -18.47 2.95
N GLN A 84 -2.74 -18.60 2.14
CA GLN A 84 -2.14 -19.87 1.74
C GLN A 84 -1.40 -20.59 2.87
N GLY A 85 -1.20 -19.92 4.02
CA GLY A 85 -0.35 -20.40 5.10
C GLY A 85 1.13 -20.17 4.86
N MET A 86 1.91 -20.11 5.93
CA MET A 86 3.37 -19.96 5.87
C MET A 86 4.04 -20.75 7.00
N GLY A 87 4.90 -21.70 6.64
CA GLY A 87 5.64 -22.49 7.63
C GLY A 87 4.73 -23.23 8.61
N ILE A 88 4.72 -22.80 9.88
CA ILE A 88 3.88 -23.39 10.95
C ILE A 88 2.46 -22.79 11.00
N PHE A 89 2.19 -21.72 10.25
CA PHE A 89 0.89 -21.06 10.23
C PHE A 89 -0.01 -21.76 9.19
N PRO A 90 -1.20 -22.19 9.58
CA PRO A 90 -2.07 -22.95 8.69
C PRO A 90 -2.63 -22.11 7.54
N SER A 91 -2.99 -22.78 6.43
CA SER A 91 -3.79 -22.18 5.38
C SER A 91 -5.19 -21.84 5.88
N LEU A 92 -5.65 -20.65 5.52
CA LEU A 92 -7.02 -20.18 5.71
C LEU A 92 -7.81 -20.28 4.39
N ALA A 93 -7.14 -20.12 3.25
CA ALA A 93 -7.75 -20.27 1.94
C ALA A 93 -8.37 -21.67 1.80
N GLY A 94 -9.57 -21.72 1.21
CA GLY A 94 -10.35 -22.95 1.06
C GLY A 94 -11.13 -23.38 2.31
N GLN A 95 -11.02 -22.66 3.42
CA GLN A 95 -11.80 -22.95 4.63
C GLN A 95 -13.23 -22.38 4.54
N SER A 96 -14.19 -23.02 5.21
CA SER A 96 -15.55 -22.49 5.28
C SER A 96 -15.63 -21.31 6.24
N LYS A 97 -16.62 -20.41 6.01
CA LYS A 97 -16.95 -19.33 6.94
C LYS A 97 -17.14 -19.84 8.36
N GLU A 98 -17.95 -20.86 8.51
CA GLU A 98 -18.33 -21.43 9.80
C GLU A 98 -17.10 -21.93 10.56
N TYR A 99 -16.18 -22.58 9.87
CA TYR A 99 -14.93 -23.05 10.47
C TYR A 99 -14.08 -21.89 11.00
N ILE A 100 -13.89 -20.82 10.19
CA ILE A 100 -13.10 -19.65 10.57
C ILE A 100 -13.72 -18.94 11.77
N VAL A 101 -15.03 -18.68 11.72
CA VAL A 101 -15.78 -18.02 12.80
C VAL A 101 -15.68 -18.81 14.11
N ASP A 102 -15.89 -20.11 14.06
CA ASP A 102 -15.81 -21.00 15.22
C ASP A 102 -14.41 -20.98 15.85
N ARG A 103 -13.36 -21.03 15.02
CA ARG A 103 -11.96 -20.95 15.49
C ARG A 103 -11.63 -19.60 16.12
N LEU A 104 -12.09 -18.49 15.55
CA LEU A 104 -11.85 -17.16 16.12
C LEU A 104 -12.55 -17.00 17.48
N TYR A 105 -13.77 -17.47 17.63
CA TYR A 105 -14.44 -17.47 18.92
C TYR A 105 -13.77 -18.42 19.94
N ALA A 106 -13.27 -19.59 19.53
CA ALA A 106 -12.51 -20.48 20.40
C ALA A 106 -11.25 -19.77 20.92
N TYR A 107 -10.53 -19.06 20.07
CA TYR A 107 -9.36 -18.27 20.48
C TYR A 107 -9.73 -17.10 21.41
N GLN A 108 -10.86 -16.40 21.19
CA GLN A 108 -11.32 -15.38 22.13
C GLN A 108 -11.57 -15.94 23.53
N ARG A 109 -12.12 -17.16 23.61
CA ARG A 109 -12.29 -17.90 24.88
C ARG A 109 -11.00 -18.48 25.43
N LYS A 110 -9.85 -18.23 24.75
CA LYS A 110 -8.50 -18.77 25.10
C LYS A 110 -8.44 -20.30 25.11
N GLU A 111 -9.21 -20.93 24.23
CA GLU A 111 -9.15 -22.37 24.04
C GLU A 111 -7.87 -22.78 23.29
N GLU A 112 -7.30 -23.91 23.68
CA GLU A 112 -6.17 -24.50 22.98
C GLU A 112 -6.66 -25.31 21.77
N VAL A 113 -6.48 -24.75 20.58
CA VAL A 113 -6.85 -25.37 19.30
C VAL A 113 -5.65 -26.01 18.62
N GLY A 114 -4.46 -25.55 18.93
CA GLY A 114 -3.19 -26.04 18.40
C GLY A 114 -1.99 -25.38 19.09
N ASN A 115 -0.78 -25.78 18.68
CA ASN A 115 0.46 -25.38 19.34
C ASN A 115 0.71 -23.86 19.39
N MET A 116 0.08 -23.07 18.49
CA MET A 116 0.24 -21.63 18.42
C MET A 116 -1.00 -20.87 18.89
N SER A 117 -1.88 -21.51 19.66
CA SER A 117 -3.14 -20.92 20.13
C SER A 117 -2.93 -19.62 20.90
N SER A 118 -1.90 -19.51 21.73
CA SER A 118 -1.60 -18.29 22.48
C SER A 118 -1.33 -17.06 21.60
N THR A 119 -0.73 -17.25 20.44
CA THR A 119 -0.54 -16.18 19.44
C THR A 119 -1.89 -15.71 18.91
N MET A 120 -2.78 -16.66 18.59
CA MET A 120 -4.11 -16.35 18.07
C MET A 120 -5.04 -15.74 19.13
N TRP A 121 -4.86 -16.04 20.42
CA TRP A 121 -5.65 -15.40 21.50
C TRP A 121 -5.48 -13.88 21.51
N ALA A 122 -4.23 -13.41 21.32
CA ALA A 122 -3.95 -11.98 21.25
C ALA A 122 -4.61 -11.32 20.03
N GLN A 123 -4.59 -11.99 18.87
CA GLN A 123 -5.20 -11.48 17.66
C GLN A 123 -6.73 -11.50 17.71
N ALA A 124 -7.32 -12.65 18.08
CA ALA A 124 -8.77 -12.80 18.16
C ALA A 124 -9.41 -11.92 19.24
N GLY A 125 -8.69 -11.70 20.35
CA GLY A 125 -9.18 -10.85 21.44
C GLY A 125 -9.37 -9.38 21.09
N LEU A 126 -8.85 -8.92 19.94
CA LEU A 126 -9.02 -7.55 19.44
C LEU A 126 -10.22 -7.41 18.48
N LEU A 127 -10.82 -8.53 18.06
CA LEU A 127 -11.88 -8.55 17.06
C LEU A 127 -13.25 -8.39 17.73
N SER A 128 -14.13 -7.59 17.10
CA SER A 128 -15.55 -7.60 17.42
C SER A 128 -16.25 -8.78 16.74
N ASP A 129 -17.49 -9.08 17.16
CA ASP A 129 -18.31 -10.11 16.51
C ASP A 129 -18.52 -9.82 15.02
N SER A 130 -18.69 -8.54 14.66
CA SER A 130 -18.80 -8.10 13.27
C SER A 130 -17.53 -8.34 12.48
N ASP A 131 -16.36 -8.12 13.08
CA ASP A 131 -15.07 -8.40 12.44
C ASP A 131 -14.90 -9.90 12.18
N ILE A 132 -15.25 -10.73 13.14
CA ILE A 132 -15.19 -12.19 13.03
C ILE A 132 -16.07 -12.70 11.89
N ASP A 133 -17.31 -12.22 11.82
CA ASP A 133 -18.24 -12.61 10.76
C ASP A 133 -17.72 -12.17 9.39
N THR A 134 -17.24 -10.93 9.27
CA THR A 134 -16.69 -10.37 8.04
C THR A 134 -15.41 -11.09 7.59
N ILE A 135 -14.53 -11.46 8.54
CA ILE A 135 -13.34 -12.28 8.23
C ILE A 135 -13.74 -13.64 7.68
N GLY A 136 -14.76 -14.27 8.27
CA GLY A 136 -15.27 -15.55 7.80
C GLY A 136 -15.79 -15.47 6.36
N GLU A 137 -16.57 -14.44 6.03
CA GLU A 137 -17.03 -14.20 4.66
C GLU A 137 -15.88 -13.93 3.70
N PHE A 138 -14.94 -13.09 4.10
CA PHE A 138 -13.76 -12.78 3.27
C PHE A 138 -12.92 -14.02 2.98
N VAL A 139 -12.68 -14.88 3.96
CA VAL A 139 -11.91 -16.12 3.74
C VAL A 139 -12.63 -17.04 2.75
N LYS A 140 -13.97 -17.13 2.86
CA LYS A 140 -14.77 -17.99 1.98
C LYS A 140 -14.87 -17.48 0.53
N ALA A 141 -15.05 -16.17 0.34
CA ALA A 141 -15.39 -15.59 -0.96
C ALA A 141 -14.33 -14.67 -1.55
N GLY A 142 -13.49 -14.07 -0.72
CA GLY A 142 -12.49 -13.07 -1.10
C GLY A 142 -11.08 -13.62 -1.28
N LEU A 143 -10.79 -14.82 -0.80
CA LEU A 143 -9.51 -15.50 -0.98
C LEU A 143 -9.56 -16.55 -2.10
N PRO A 144 -8.43 -16.86 -2.75
CA PRO A 144 -8.35 -17.97 -3.69
C PRO A 144 -8.80 -19.29 -3.05
N GLN A 145 -9.54 -20.12 -3.80
CA GLN A 145 -10.04 -21.43 -3.35
C GLN A 145 -9.17 -22.56 -3.89
#